data_333e02a15cddc4e198c3eed9f171789f
#
_entry.id   333e02a15cddc4e198c3eed9f171789f
#
_cell.length_a   1.000
_cell.length_b   1.000
_cell.length_c   1.000
_cell.angle_alpha   90.00
_cell.angle_beta   90.00
_cell.angle_gamma   90.00
#
_symmetry.space_group_name_H-M   'P 1'
#
loop_
_entity.id
_entity.type
_entity.pdbx_description
1 polymer ?
#
loop_
_entity_poly.entity_id
_entity_poly.type
_entity_poly.pdbx_seq_one_letter_code
_entity_poly.pdbx_strand_id
1 'polypeptide(L)'
;TLQLCGAFSTLSVVIIFGAWRFERVEAALDEAPTIRVAQLQQSITMVERLQQDRKEVFMGWLDATQKIPANSVDLVVWPEGASPYYLNAGRAPDHIGALAKRGNYPIIVGGGTRLRVKDATGKTVTELYNSVYSFDRHGEVEDHYDKMMPLPFGEYFPMADWVPWLAEMIEGVGRFKAGVEPKLPSDGTPLFIISLISKSLFV
;
A
#
# COMPACT_ATOMS: atom_id res chain seq x y z
N THR A 1 -29.84 39.98 5.97
CA THR A 1 -29.95 39.96 4.47
C THR A 1 -28.56 39.86 3.80
N LEU A 2 -27.58 40.69 4.18
CA LEU A 2 -26.23 40.68 3.53
C LEU A 2 -25.49 39.36 3.73
N GLN A 3 -25.57 38.75 4.93
CA GLN A 3 -24.93 37.46 5.24
C GLN A 3 -25.56 36.31 4.46
N LEU A 4 -26.87 36.31 4.26
CA LEU A 4 -27.55 35.30 3.44
C LEU A 4 -27.18 35.44 1.97
N CYS A 5 -27.09 36.66 1.43
CA CYS A 5 -26.64 36.88 0.06
C CYS A 5 -25.17 36.39 -0.13
N GLY A 6 -24.29 36.65 0.83
CA GLY A 6 -22.93 36.15 0.81
C GLY A 6 -22.88 34.61 0.82
N ALA A 7 -23.62 33.97 1.68
CA ALA A 7 -23.67 32.49 1.73
C ALA A 7 -24.21 31.88 0.43
N PHE A 8 -25.29 32.44 -0.14
CA PHE A 8 -25.81 31.97 -1.43
C PHE A 8 -24.84 32.19 -2.57
N SER A 9 -24.13 33.34 -2.61
CA SER A 9 -23.10 33.59 -3.64
C SER A 9 -21.95 32.58 -3.55
N THR A 10 -21.44 32.33 -2.34
CA THR A 10 -20.37 31.34 -2.12
C THR A 10 -20.81 29.94 -2.54
N LEU A 11 -22.03 29.52 -2.15
CA LEU A 11 -22.58 28.22 -2.52
C LEU A 11 -22.73 28.09 -4.05
N SER A 12 -23.23 29.14 -4.71
CA SER A 12 -23.36 29.16 -6.16
C SER A 12 -22.01 29.00 -6.87
N VAL A 13 -20.98 29.72 -6.41
CA VAL A 13 -19.63 29.62 -6.96
C VAL A 13 -19.09 28.19 -6.79
N VAL A 14 -19.26 27.57 -5.62
CA VAL A 14 -18.80 26.20 -5.36
C VAL A 14 -19.52 25.20 -6.28
N ILE A 15 -20.84 25.34 -6.45
CA ILE A 15 -21.64 24.45 -7.31
C ILE A 15 -21.21 24.62 -8.78
N ILE A 16 -21.10 25.84 -9.27
CA ILE A 16 -20.70 26.12 -10.66
C ILE A 16 -19.30 25.62 -10.94
N PHE A 17 -18.35 25.89 -10.01
CA PHE A 17 -16.99 25.37 -10.12
C PHE A 17 -16.96 23.85 -10.11
N GLY A 18 -17.73 23.21 -9.21
CA GLY A 18 -17.84 21.76 -9.12
C GLY A 18 -18.37 21.13 -10.41
N ALA A 19 -19.45 21.68 -10.95
CA ALA A 19 -20.02 21.21 -12.22
C ALA A 19 -19.04 21.36 -13.38
N TRP A 20 -18.44 22.54 -13.53
CA TRP A 20 -17.43 22.78 -14.56
C TRP A 20 -16.21 21.86 -14.42
N ARG A 21 -15.75 21.63 -13.18
CA ARG A 21 -14.61 20.75 -12.91
C ARG A 21 -14.94 19.29 -13.21
N PHE A 22 -16.17 18.88 -12.87
CA PHE A 22 -16.66 17.53 -13.15
C PHE A 22 -16.66 17.22 -14.65
N GLU A 23 -17.28 18.09 -15.47
CA GLU A 23 -17.27 17.91 -16.93
C GLU A 23 -15.85 17.84 -17.52
N ARG A 24 -14.94 18.69 -17.01
CA ARG A 24 -13.55 18.66 -17.47
C ARG A 24 -12.82 17.38 -17.09
N VAL A 25 -13.08 16.85 -15.91
CA VAL A 25 -12.48 15.59 -15.46
C VAL A 25 -13.04 14.43 -16.26
N GLU A 26 -14.36 14.38 -16.50
CA GLU A 26 -14.96 13.33 -17.33
C GLU A 26 -14.38 13.34 -18.75
N ALA A 27 -14.33 14.50 -19.40
CA ALA A 27 -13.75 14.60 -20.72
C ALA A 27 -12.27 14.16 -20.77
N ALA A 28 -11.49 14.50 -19.75
CA ALA A 28 -10.11 14.07 -19.65
C ALA A 28 -9.97 12.55 -19.39
N LEU A 29 -10.92 11.94 -18.66
CA LEU A 29 -10.95 10.50 -18.43
C LEU A 29 -11.31 9.73 -19.72
N ASP A 30 -12.21 10.25 -20.54
CA ASP A 30 -12.60 9.61 -21.80
C ASP A 30 -11.43 9.56 -22.80
N GLU A 31 -10.52 10.53 -22.76
CA GLU A 31 -9.33 10.61 -23.60
C GLU A 31 -8.10 9.92 -22.97
N ALA A 32 -8.15 9.57 -21.69
CA ALA A 32 -7.01 9.01 -20.97
C ALA A 32 -6.71 7.57 -21.40
N PRO A 33 -5.42 7.20 -21.50
CA PRO A 33 -5.06 5.81 -21.73
C PRO A 33 -5.52 4.95 -20.55
N THR A 34 -6.13 3.81 -20.86
CA THR A 34 -6.61 2.86 -19.86
C THR A 34 -5.62 1.72 -19.68
N ILE A 35 -5.53 1.22 -18.42
CA ILE A 35 -4.76 0.02 -18.07
C ILE A 35 -5.70 -1.02 -17.45
N ARG A 36 -5.42 -2.29 -17.70
CA ARG A 36 -6.16 -3.42 -17.11
C ARG A 36 -5.47 -3.83 -15.81
N VAL A 37 -6.13 -3.62 -14.68
CA VAL A 37 -5.59 -3.94 -13.36
C VAL A 37 -6.34 -5.11 -12.75
N ALA A 38 -5.62 -6.14 -12.31
CA ALA A 38 -6.17 -7.19 -11.47
C ALA A 38 -5.85 -6.85 -10.01
N GLN A 39 -6.86 -6.43 -9.27
CA GLN A 39 -6.76 -6.23 -7.82
C GLN A 39 -7.22 -7.50 -7.11
N LEU A 40 -6.35 -8.05 -6.26
CA LEU A 40 -6.65 -9.25 -5.49
C LEU A 40 -7.18 -8.89 -4.11
N GLN A 41 -8.16 -9.69 -3.62
CA GLN A 41 -8.69 -9.57 -2.27
C GLN A 41 -9.06 -10.96 -1.74
N GLN A 42 -8.49 -11.35 -0.61
CA GLN A 42 -8.79 -12.65 0.01
C GLN A 42 -10.01 -12.63 0.95
N SER A 43 -10.50 -11.45 1.33
CA SER A 43 -11.63 -11.28 2.27
C SER A 43 -11.46 -12.03 3.59
N ILE A 44 -10.24 -12.06 4.12
CA ILE A 44 -9.89 -12.69 5.41
C ILE A 44 -10.16 -11.67 6.51
N THR A 45 -10.94 -12.05 7.52
CA THR A 45 -11.18 -11.20 8.70
C THR A 45 -9.91 -11.06 9.55
N MET A 46 -9.86 -9.99 10.38
CA MET A 46 -8.73 -9.77 11.28
C MET A 46 -8.50 -10.94 12.24
N VAL A 47 -9.59 -11.55 12.73
CA VAL A 47 -9.52 -12.71 13.64
C VAL A 47 -8.96 -13.94 12.93
N GLU A 48 -9.45 -14.24 11.74
CA GLU A 48 -8.93 -15.35 10.93
C GLU A 48 -7.45 -15.14 10.60
N ARG A 49 -7.05 -13.90 10.27
CA ARG A 49 -5.67 -13.57 9.96
C ARG A 49 -4.70 -13.81 11.13
N LEU A 50 -5.15 -13.60 12.38
CA LEU A 50 -4.36 -13.89 13.57
C LEU A 50 -4.25 -15.38 13.88
N GLN A 51 -5.22 -16.18 13.43
CA GLN A 51 -5.29 -17.63 13.66
C GLN A 51 -4.68 -18.47 12.55
N GLN A 52 -4.63 -17.96 11.32
CA GLN A 52 -4.10 -18.70 10.16
C GLN A 52 -2.57 -18.76 10.19
N ASP A 53 -2.05 -19.88 9.67
CA ASP A 53 -0.61 -20.00 9.40
C ASP A 53 -0.20 -18.98 8.32
N ARG A 54 0.90 -18.27 8.57
CA ARG A 54 1.50 -17.33 7.63
C ARG A 54 1.72 -17.95 6.24
N LYS A 55 2.08 -19.24 6.22
CA LYS A 55 2.30 -19.96 4.97
C LYS A 55 1.00 -20.12 4.19
N GLU A 56 -0.11 -20.48 4.85
CA GLU A 56 -1.41 -20.61 4.21
C GLU A 56 -1.90 -19.30 3.61
N VAL A 57 -1.80 -18.20 4.38
CA VAL A 57 -2.13 -16.85 3.89
C VAL A 57 -1.30 -16.51 2.65
N PHE A 58 0.00 -16.75 2.70
CA PHE A 58 0.89 -16.44 1.58
C PHE A 58 0.58 -17.30 0.35
N MET A 59 0.39 -18.60 0.55
CA MET A 59 0.01 -19.51 -0.55
C MET A 59 -1.31 -19.10 -1.20
N GLY A 60 -2.29 -18.64 -0.42
CA GLY A 60 -3.54 -18.11 -0.94
C GLY A 60 -3.36 -16.92 -1.91
N TRP A 61 -2.43 -16.01 -1.60
CA TRP A 61 -2.08 -14.92 -2.52
C TRP A 61 -1.38 -15.41 -3.79
N LEU A 62 -0.46 -16.35 -3.66
CA LEU A 62 0.21 -16.95 -4.82
C LEU A 62 -0.79 -17.69 -5.71
N ASP A 63 -1.68 -18.49 -5.13
CA ASP A 63 -2.69 -19.24 -5.87
C ASP A 63 -3.70 -18.34 -6.59
N ALA A 64 -4.13 -17.24 -5.92
CA ALA A 64 -5.00 -16.25 -6.54
C ALA A 64 -4.32 -15.58 -7.74
N THR A 65 -3.06 -15.18 -7.58
CA THR A 65 -2.27 -14.58 -8.66
C THR A 65 -2.06 -15.58 -9.80
N GLN A 66 -1.84 -16.85 -9.47
CA GLN A 66 -1.61 -17.92 -10.45
C GLN A 66 -2.78 -18.15 -11.40
N LYS A 67 -4.00 -17.80 -10.98
CA LYS A 67 -5.22 -17.95 -11.79
C LYS A 67 -5.36 -16.83 -12.84
N ILE A 68 -4.59 -15.75 -12.74
CA ILE A 68 -4.60 -14.67 -13.73
C ILE A 68 -3.85 -15.16 -14.98
N PRO A 69 -4.49 -15.18 -16.16
CA PRO A 69 -3.83 -15.61 -17.38
C PRO A 69 -2.65 -14.69 -17.75
N ALA A 70 -1.62 -15.27 -18.34
CA ALA A 70 -0.48 -14.48 -18.81
C ALA A 70 -0.91 -13.47 -19.88
N ASN A 71 -0.34 -12.28 -19.87
CA ASN A 71 -0.64 -11.16 -20.78
C ASN A 71 -2.09 -10.65 -20.74
N SER A 72 -2.90 -11.08 -19.76
CA SER A 72 -4.32 -10.67 -19.69
C SER A 72 -4.53 -9.30 -19.02
N VAL A 73 -3.57 -8.87 -18.22
CA VAL A 73 -3.60 -7.62 -17.46
C VAL A 73 -2.29 -6.86 -17.60
N ASP A 74 -2.34 -5.57 -17.37
CA ASP A 74 -1.19 -4.68 -17.45
C ASP A 74 -0.51 -4.52 -16.08
N LEU A 75 -1.25 -4.83 -14.98
CA LEU A 75 -0.76 -4.76 -13.61
C LEU A 75 -1.55 -5.68 -12.71
N VAL A 76 -0.87 -6.33 -11.73
CA VAL A 76 -1.49 -7.04 -10.61
C VAL A 76 -1.21 -6.29 -9.32
N VAL A 77 -2.21 -6.15 -8.45
CA VAL A 77 -2.09 -5.42 -7.18
C VAL A 77 -2.57 -6.29 -6.02
N TRP A 78 -1.69 -6.48 -5.03
CA TRP A 78 -2.01 -7.05 -3.72
C TRP A 78 -2.21 -5.91 -2.72
N PRO A 79 -3.18 -6.02 -1.79
CA PRO A 79 -3.47 -4.96 -0.83
C PRO A 79 -2.35 -4.73 0.18
N GLU A 80 -2.51 -3.68 0.99
CA GLU A 80 -1.62 -3.36 2.10
C GLU A 80 -1.50 -4.55 3.06
N GLY A 81 -0.27 -4.86 3.46
CA GLY A 81 0.02 -5.95 4.38
C GLY A 81 -0.41 -7.34 3.88
N ALA A 82 -0.57 -7.54 2.58
CA ALA A 82 -0.94 -8.83 2.00
C ALA A 82 0.12 -9.90 2.28
N SER A 83 1.40 -9.55 2.14
CA SER A 83 2.48 -10.48 2.45
C SER A 83 2.68 -10.58 3.97
N PRO A 84 2.55 -11.78 4.56
CA PRO A 84 2.88 -12.04 5.95
C PRO A 84 4.39 -12.16 6.18
N TYR A 85 5.19 -12.11 5.12
CA TYR A 85 6.65 -12.17 5.15
C TYR A 85 7.27 -10.82 4.79
N TYR A 86 8.46 -10.57 5.28
CA TYR A 86 9.25 -9.41 4.87
C TYR A 86 9.71 -9.56 3.42
N LEU A 87 9.50 -8.51 2.62
CA LEU A 87 9.78 -8.54 1.19
C LEU A 87 11.22 -8.19 0.82
N ASN A 88 12.03 -7.75 1.78
CA ASN A 88 13.46 -7.53 1.61
C ASN A 88 14.32 -8.71 2.08
N ALA A 89 13.71 -9.83 2.45
CA ALA A 89 14.45 -10.99 2.95
C ALA A 89 13.68 -12.31 2.74
N GLY A 90 14.40 -13.40 2.71
CA GLY A 90 13.83 -14.75 2.57
C GLY A 90 13.42 -15.06 1.12
N ARG A 91 12.50 -16.01 0.96
CA ARG A 91 12.08 -16.55 -0.34
C ARG A 91 10.77 -15.95 -0.88
N ALA A 92 10.09 -15.12 -0.11
CA ALA A 92 8.83 -14.53 -0.55
C ALA A 92 8.97 -13.68 -1.83
N PRO A 93 10.00 -12.82 -1.96
CA PRO A 93 10.24 -12.08 -3.19
C PRO A 93 10.44 -12.99 -4.40
N ASP A 94 11.19 -14.09 -4.26
CA ASP A 94 11.46 -15.03 -5.35
C ASP A 94 10.16 -15.67 -5.89
N HIS A 95 9.25 -16.04 -4.99
CA HIS A 95 7.96 -16.61 -5.39
C HIS A 95 7.07 -15.59 -6.11
N ILE A 96 7.04 -14.34 -5.65
CA ILE A 96 6.28 -13.26 -6.27
C ILE A 96 6.87 -12.92 -7.64
N GLY A 97 8.19 -12.77 -7.71
CA GLY A 97 8.91 -12.52 -8.95
C GLY A 97 8.70 -13.62 -10.00
N ALA A 98 8.70 -14.88 -9.58
CA ALA A 98 8.39 -16.00 -10.48
C ALA A 98 6.97 -15.91 -11.08
N LEU A 99 5.98 -15.42 -10.31
CA LEU A 99 4.64 -15.18 -10.82
C LEU A 99 4.58 -14.00 -11.81
N ALA A 100 5.24 -12.89 -11.51
CA ALA A 100 5.36 -11.75 -12.39
C ALA A 100 5.96 -12.14 -13.75
N LYS A 101 7.08 -12.86 -13.72
CA LYS A 101 7.74 -13.37 -14.91
C LYS A 101 6.87 -14.34 -15.71
N ARG A 102 6.21 -15.30 -15.04
CA ARG A 102 5.33 -16.26 -15.69
C ARG A 102 4.12 -15.59 -16.33
N GLY A 103 3.52 -14.62 -15.64
CA GLY A 103 2.33 -13.88 -16.11
C GLY A 103 2.65 -12.81 -17.13
N ASN A 104 3.92 -12.42 -17.26
CA ASN A 104 4.39 -11.28 -18.06
C ASN A 104 3.66 -9.98 -17.72
N TYR A 105 3.47 -9.74 -16.42
CA TYR A 105 2.88 -8.51 -15.88
C TYR A 105 3.62 -8.08 -14.61
N PRO A 106 3.74 -6.78 -14.34
CA PRO A 106 4.27 -6.28 -13.08
C PRO A 106 3.30 -6.60 -11.94
N ILE A 107 3.84 -6.75 -10.71
CA ILE A 107 3.05 -6.99 -9.50
C ILE A 107 3.44 -5.96 -8.45
N ILE A 108 2.45 -5.26 -7.88
CA ILE A 108 2.62 -4.42 -6.71
C ILE A 108 2.11 -5.18 -5.49
N VAL A 109 2.93 -5.23 -4.43
CA VAL A 109 2.64 -6.01 -3.22
C VAL A 109 2.81 -5.17 -1.97
N GLY A 110 1.77 -5.07 -1.15
CA GLY A 110 1.87 -4.55 0.20
C GLY A 110 2.44 -5.58 1.16
N GLY A 111 3.47 -5.18 1.92
CA GLY A 111 4.15 -6.06 2.87
C GLY A 111 5.04 -5.29 3.82
N GLY A 112 5.89 -5.99 4.56
CA GLY A 112 6.82 -5.38 5.50
C GLY A 112 8.26 -5.38 5.01
N THR A 113 9.01 -4.35 5.44
CA THR A 113 10.47 -4.29 5.36
C THR A 113 11.06 -4.42 6.76
N ARG A 114 12.12 -5.20 6.89
CA ARG A 114 12.88 -5.34 8.14
C ARG A 114 14.34 -5.03 7.92
N LEU A 115 14.82 -3.97 8.56
CA LEU A 115 16.23 -3.56 8.50
C LEU A 115 16.90 -3.78 9.85
N ARG A 116 18.18 -4.16 9.82
CA ARG A 116 19.06 -4.16 10.98
C ARG A 116 20.01 -2.98 10.86
N VAL A 117 19.85 -2.01 11.73
CA VAL A 117 20.64 -0.78 11.74
C VAL A 117 21.41 -0.64 13.05
N LYS A 118 22.49 0.13 13.06
CA LYS A 118 23.17 0.51 14.31
C LYS A 118 22.56 1.83 14.80
N ASP A 119 22.15 1.86 16.06
CA ASP A 119 21.71 3.09 16.71
C ASP A 119 22.90 4.01 17.05
N ALA A 120 22.64 5.18 17.61
CA ALA A 120 23.64 6.15 17.99
C ALA A 120 24.65 5.62 19.03
N THR A 121 24.32 4.54 19.73
CA THR A 121 25.20 3.86 20.72
C THR A 121 26.03 2.75 20.10
N GLY A 122 25.83 2.44 18.80
CA GLY A 122 26.48 1.33 18.10
C GLY A 122 25.79 -0.03 18.30
N LYS A 123 24.69 -0.09 19.05
CA LYS A 123 23.88 -1.31 19.24
C LYS A 123 23.05 -1.60 18.00
N THR A 124 23.01 -2.87 17.61
CA THR A 124 22.13 -3.29 16.49
C THR A 124 20.67 -3.32 16.95
N VAL A 125 19.83 -2.53 16.29
CA VAL A 125 18.38 -2.48 16.47
C VAL A 125 17.68 -2.94 15.20
N THR A 126 16.47 -3.47 15.36
CA THR A 126 15.62 -3.86 14.22
C THR A 126 14.59 -2.76 13.98
N GLU A 127 14.56 -2.26 12.76
CA GLU A 127 13.56 -1.32 12.28
C GLU A 127 12.59 -2.03 11.34
N LEU A 128 11.30 -1.74 11.52
CA LEU A 128 10.22 -2.31 10.74
C LEU A 128 9.51 -1.19 9.99
N TYR A 129 9.19 -1.42 8.73
CA TYR A 129 8.45 -0.50 7.89
C TYR A 129 7.25 -1.20 7.25
N ASN A 130 6.14 -0.47 7.14
CA ASN A 130 5.02 -0.87 6.30
C ASN A 130 5.35 -0.40 4.88
N SER A 131 5.45 -1.33 3.94
CA SER A 131 6.07 -1.07 2.65
C SER A 131 5.24 -1.61 1.50
N VAL A 132 5.47 -1.04 0.33
CA VAL A 132 4.96 -1.52 -0.96
C VAL A 132 6.15 -1.82 -1.86
N TYR A 133 6.15 -2.98 -2.50
CA TYR A 133 7.17 -3.42 -3.42
C TYR A 133 6.61 -3.55 -4.83
N SER A 134 7.36 -3.07 -5.81
CA SER A 134 7.10 -3.28 -7.24
C SER A 134 8.02 -4.38 -7.78
N PHE A 135 7.41 -5.38 -8.42
CA PHE A 135 8.09 -6.41 -9.18
C PHE A 135 7.84 -6.18 -10.66
N ASP A 136 8.88 -6.13 -11.46
CA ASP A 136 8.78 -5.99 -12.89
C ASP A 136 8.34 -7.30 -13.59
N ARG A 137 8.15 -7.24 -14.90
CA ARG A 137 7.77 -8.42 -15.73
C ARG A 137 8.87 -9.49 -15.81
N HIS A 138 10.10 -9.15 -15.43
CA HIS A 138 11.22 -10.11 -15.37
C HIS A 138 11.29 -10.82 -14.03
N GLY A 139 10.51 -10.37 -13.04
CA GLY A 139 10.42 -10.91 -11.70
C GLY A 139 11.42 -10.29 -10.72
N GLU A 140 12.08 -9.21 -11.13
CA GLU A 140 13.02 -8.49 -10.28
C GLU A 140 12.28 -7.42 -9.45
N VAL A 141 12.79 -7.15 -8.25
CA VAL A 141 12.29 -6.01 -7.46
C VAL A 141 12.80 -4.73 -8.12
N GLU A 142 11.90 -3.98 -8.69
CA GLU A 142 12.23 -2.72 -9.36
C GLU A 142 12.39 -1.58 -8.36
N ASP A 143 11.45 -1.46 -7.43
CA ASP A 143 11.46 -0.42 -6.40
C ASP A 143 10.65 -0.83 -5.16
N HIS A 144 10.84 -0.07 -4.06
CA HIS A 144 10.00 -0.17 -2.88
C HIS A 144 9.76 1.21 -2.26
N TYR A 145 8.63 1.35 -1.60
CA TYR A 145 8.23 2.56 -0.87
C TYR A 145 7.87 2.20 0.56
N ASP A 146 8.48 2.85 1.51
CA ASP A 146 8.15 2.74 2.93
C ASP A 146 7.15 3.83 3.32
N LYS A 147 6.04 3.45 3.96
CA LYS A 147 4.97 4.35 4.34
C LYS A 147 5.47 5.49 5.22
N MET A 148 5.35 6.73 4.73
CA MET A 148 5.86 7.93 5.42
C MET A 148 4.97 8.41 6.57
N MET A 149 3.67 8.11 6.52
CA MET A 149 2.70 8.50 7.54
C MET A 149 2.04 7.25 8.14
N PRO A 150 2.71 6.56 9.08
CA PRO A 150 2.10 5.44 9.78
C PRO A 150 0.88 5.90 10.58
N LEU A 151 -0.11 5.01 10.73
CA LEU A 151 -1.33 5.29 11.46
C LEU A 151 -1.07 5.32 12.98
N PRO A 152 -1.32 6.46 13.67
CA PRO A 152 -1.22 6.52 15.12
C PRO A 152 -2.13 5.48 15.78
N PHE A 153 -1.65 4.83 16.85
CA PHE A 153 -2.32 3.79 17.61
C PHE A 153 -2.64 2.48 16.86
N GLY A 154 -2.40 2.44 15.55
CA GLY A 154 -2.51 1.22 14.74
C GLY A 154 -1.15 0.67 14.33
N GLU A 155 -0.28 1.52 13.83
CA GLU A 155 1.04 1.14 13.32
C GLU A 155 2.18 1.60 14.22
N TYR A 156 1.97 2.66 15.01
CA TYR A 156 2.91 3.11 16.03
C TYR A 156 2.17 3.75 17.20
N PHE A 157 2.84 3.80 18.36
CA PHE A 157 2.33 4.50 19.54
C PHE A 157 3.04 5.84 19.69
N PRO A 158 2.34 7.00 19.52
CA PRO A 158 2.97 8.31 19.49
C PRO A 158 3.74 8.71 20.76
N MET A 159 3.39 8.13 21.90
CA MET A 159 4.00 8.41 23.20
C MET A 159 4.90 7.27 23.70
N ALA A 160 5.33 6.36 22.81
CA ALA A 160 6.13 5.18 23.21
C ALA A 160 7.43 5.57 23.91
N ASP A 161 8.03 6.72 23.53
CA ASP A 161 9.27 7.20 24.14
C ASP A 161 9.04 7.80 25.55
N TRP A 162 7.83 8.27 25.82
CA TRP A 162 7.48 8.88 27.12
C TRP A 162 6.87 7.88 28.09
N VAL A 163 6.12 6.91 27.57
CA VAL A 163 5.37 5.91 28.36
C VAL A 163 5.57 4.52 27.74
N PRO A 164 6.80 3.96 27.77
CA PRO A 164 7.12 2.70 27.09
C PRO A 164 6.26 1.52 27.53
N TRP A 165 5.94 1.44 28.83
CA TRP A 165 5.13 0.37 29.41
C TRP A 165 3.70 0.35 28.82
N LEU A 166 3.14 1.51 28.42
CA LEU A 166 1.81 1.58 27.84
C LEU A 166 1.82 1.05 26.40
N ALA A 167 2.89 1.30 25.64
CA ALA A 167 3.07 0.75 24.30
C ALA A 167 3.18 -0.79 24.33
N GLU A 168 3.72 -1.36 25.40
CA GLU A 168 3.83 -2.82 25.58
C GLU A 168 2.49 -3.47 25.96
N MET A 169 1.59 -2.73 26.61
CA MET A 169 0.27 -3.22 27.02
C MET A 169 -0.74 -3.24 25.85
N ILE A 170 -0.53 -2.48 24.82
CA ILE A 170 -1.44 -2.43 23.66
C ILE A 170 -1.00 -3.51 22.67
N GLU A 171 -1.60 -4.69 22.80
CA GLU A 171 -1.39 -5.77 21.85
C GLU A 171 -1.86 -5.35 20.45
N GLY A 172 -1.04 -5.64 19.43
CA GLY A 172 -1.39 -5.39 18.03
C GLY A 172 -0.96 -4.04 17.46
N VAL A 173 -0.48 -3.10 18.29
CA VAL A 173 0.14 -1.87 17.74
C VAL A 173 1.51 -2.21 17.20
N GLY A 174 1.67 -2.09 15.88
CA GLY A 174 2.96 -2.27 15.21
C GLY A 174 3.98 -1.22 15.68
N ARG A 175 5.26 -1.59 15.61
CA ARG A 175 6.37 -0.66 15.83
C ARG A 175 6.97 -0.25 14.49
N PHE A 176 6.11 0.16 13.56
CA PHE A 176 6.57 0.62 12.26
C PHE A 176 7.16 2.02 12.36
N LYS A 177 8.29 2.20 11.71
CA LYS A 177 8.89 3.51 11.49
C LYS A 177 8.32 4.17 10.24
N ALA A 178 8.33 5.51 10.24
CA ALA A 178 8.03 6.28 9.06
C ALA A 178 9.16 6.16 8.03
N GLY A 179 8.80 5.99 6.78
CA GLY A 179 9.74 6.12 5.66
C GLY A 179 10.28 7.55 5.54
N VAL A 180 11.47 7.69 4.98
CA VAL A 180 12.20 8.98 4.94
C VAL A 180 12.04 9.68 3.61
N GLU A 181 11.89 8.96 2.50
CA GLU A 181 11.86 9.52 1.15
C GLU A 181 10.65 9.06 0.35
N PRO A 182 9.95 9.98 -0.34
CA PRO A 182 8.99 9.61 -1.35
C PRO A 182 9.77 9.15 -2.58
N LYS A 183 9.92 7.84 -2.77
CA LYS A 183 10.44 7.30 -4.03
C LYS A 183 9.31 7.20 -5.03
N LEU A 184 9.50 7.83 -6.18
CA LEU A 184 8.67 7.64 -7.35
C LEU A 184 9.19 6.41 -8.10
N PRO A 185 8.34 5.48 -8.54
CA PRO A 185 8.76 4.42 -9.46
C PRO A 185 9.46 5.03 -10.66
N SER A 186 10.58 4.44 -11.05
CA SER A 186 11.46 4.92 -12.11
C SER A 186 10.79 4.92 -13.50
N ASP A 187 9.75 4.13 -13.68
CA ASP A 187 8.99 3.94 -14.91
C ASP A 187 7.80 4.89 -15.09
N GLY A 188 7.60 5.83 -14.14
CA GLY A 188 6.45 6.74 -14.17
C GLY A 188 5.13 6.09 -13.78
N THR A 189 5.13 4.87 -13.22
CA THR A 189 3.92 4.25 -12.66
C THR A 189 3.30 5.18 -11.63
N PRO A 190 2.06 5.64 -11.84
CA PRO A 190 1.53 6.73 -11.01
C PRO A 190 1.44 6.33 -9.54
N LEU A 191 1.97 7.18 -8.66
CA LEU A 191 1.83 7.13 -7.19
C LEU A 191 0.37 6.95 -6.70
N PHE A 192 -0.60 7.14 -7.57
CA PHE A 192 -2.02 6.90 -7.35
C PHE A 192 -2.32 5.48 -6.88
N ILE A 193 -1.58 4.49 -7.33
CA ILE A 193 -1.79 3.08 -6.96
C ILE A 193 -1.43 2.86 -5.49
N ILE A 194 -0.38 3.52 -5.00
CA ILE A 194 0.04 3.43 -3.59
C ILE A 194 -0.99 4.07 -2.65
N SER A 195 -1.61 5.18 -3.08
CA SER A 195 -2.69 5.82 -2.33
C SER A 195 -3.99 5.02 -2.33
N LEU A 196 -4.31 4.29 -3.40
CA LEU A 196 -5.48 3.41 -3.48
C LEU A 196 -5.34 2.19 -2.57
N ILE A 197 -4.15 1.62 -2.46
CA ILE A 197 -3.86 0.48 -1.57
C ILE A 197 -4.08 0.89 -0.10
N SER A 198 -3.70 2.13 0.26
CA SER A 198 -3.88 2.66 1.62
C SER A 198 -5.32 3.01 1.99
N LYS A 199 -6.18 3.34 1.01
CA LYS A 199 -7.56 3.77 1.26
C LYS A 199 -8.61 2.66 1.19
N SER A 200 -8.30 1.51 0.58
CA SER A 200 -9.27 0.42 0.42
C SER A 200 -9.54 -0.39 1.71
N LEU A 201 -8.96 0.00 2.84
CA LEU A 201 -9.11 -0.68 4.14
C LEU A 201 -10.16 -0.02 5.07
N PHE A 202 -10.89 1.00 4.60
CA PHE A 202 -11.94 1.68 5.38
C PHE A 202 -13.32 1.62 4.69
N VAL A 203 -13.71 0.44 4.18
CA VAL A 203 -15.11 0.14 3.85
C VAL A 203 -15.51 -1.18 4.48
#